data_2ec43132b4edc789f7087aebf67ad461
#
_entry.id   2ec43132b4edc789f7087aebf67ad461
#
_cell.length_a   1.000
_cell.length_b   1.000
_cell.length_c   1.000
_cell.angle_alpha   90.00
_cell.angle_beta   90.00
_cell.angle_gamma   90.00
#
_symmetry.space_group_name_H-M   'P 1'
#
loop_
_entity.id
_entity.type
_entity.pdbx_description
1 polymer ?
#
loop_
_entity_poly.entity_id
_entity_poly.type
_entity_poly.pdbx_seq_one_letter_code
_entity_poly.pdbx_strand_id
1 'polypeptide(L)'
;ALGIRNGKELRDYPLEDLAAVFGRSAVLYHDFAHGIDNRKVEPVRIRKSVGCEYTFEEDLSSKEQILEKLNEELLPDLLKRLEKACFEGRTLTIKIKYSDFTQRTISKTAMHLLDDENEMRRIIATLVTNVRLKEKSVRLLGLTVSSPLRMSEHGQLYLDFEWE
;
A
#
# COMPACT_ATOMS: atom_id res chain seq x y z
N ALA A 1 -14.87 5.83 -22.18
CA ALA A 1 -13.89 6.84 -21.73
C ALA A 1 -14.45 8.20 -22.11
N LEU A 2 -14.41 9.21 -21.19
CA LEU A 2 -14.96 10.56 -21.41
C LEU A 2 -14.15 11.43 -22.37
N GLY A 3 -13.00 10.95 -22.86
CA GLY A 3 -12.11 11.68 -23.75
C GLY A 3 -11.35 12.85 -23.09
N ILE A 4 -11.48 13.05 -21.79
CA ILE A 4 -10.80 14.11 -21.02
C ILE A 4 -9.30 13.81 -20.95
N ARG A 5 -8.45 14.74 -21.38
CA ARG A 5 -6.98 14.58 -21.47
C ARG A 5 -6.21 15.54 -20.54
N ASN A 6 -6.84 16.62 -20.11
CA ASN A 6 -6.21 17.67 -19.29
C ASN A 6 -7.22 18.38 -18.38
N GLY A 7 -6.71 19.21 -17.46
CA GLY A 7 -7.53 19.92 -16.49
C GLY A 7 -8.51 20.93 -17.10
N LYS A 8 -8.17 21.53 -18.25
CA LYS A 8 -9.08 22.46 -18.94
C LYS A 8 -10.31 21.71 -19.48
N GLU A 9 -10.09 20.58 -20.13
CA GLU A 9 -11.19 19.73 -20.63
C GLU A 9 -12.06 19.20 -19.49
N LEU A 10 -11.44 18.86 -18.34
CA LEU A 10 -12.18 18.45 -17.14
C LEU A 10 -13.04 19.60 -16.57
N ARG A 11 -12.51 20.83 -16.54
CA ARG A 11 -13.22 22.01 -16.06
C ARG A 11 -14.44 22.34 -16.93
N ASP A 12 -14.26 22.23 -18.24
CA ASP A 12 -15.29 22.58 -19.21
C ASP A 12 -16.33 21.44 -19.39
N TYR A 13 -16.16 20.29 -18.69
CA TYR A 13 -17.05 19.14 -18.79
C TYR A 13 -18.25 19.26 -17.83
N PRO A 14 -19.47 18.92 -18.26
CA PRO A 14 -20.66 19.00 -17.42
C PRO A 14 -20.57 18.14 -16.17
N LEU A 15 -20.91 18.72 -15.01
CA LEU A 15 -20.84 17.99 -13.73
C LEU A 15 -21.74 16.75 -13.70
N GLU A 16 -22.90 16.80 -14.35
CA GLU A 16 -23.84 15.68 -14.42
C GLU A 16 -23.23 14.47 -15.11
N ASP A 17 -22.52 14.69 -16.22
CA ASP A 17 -21.83 13.64 -16.95
C ASP A 17 -20.64 13.07 -16.18
N LEU A 18 -19.91 13.94 -15.46
CA LEU A 18 -18.87 13.50 -14.54
C LEU A 18 -19.45 12.64 -13.40
N ALA A 19 -20.61 13.04 -12.86
CA ALA A 19 -21.26 12.30 -11.77
C ALA A 19 -21.73 10.90 -12.21
N ALA A 20 -22.18 10.76 -13.45
CA ALA A 20 -22.55 9.46 -14.01
C ALA A 20 -21.38 8.45 -14.02
N VAL A 21 -20.13 8.94 -14.17
CA VAL A 21 -18.93 8.08 -14.25
C VAL A 21 -18.20 7.97 -12.92
N PHE A 22 -18.04 9.09 -12.20
CA PHE A 22 -17.22 9.17 -10.98
C PHE A 22 -18.02 9.16 -9.68
N GLY A 23 -19.36 9.16 -9.76
CA GLY A 23 -20.24 9.20 -8.60
C GLY A 23 -19.95 10.43 -7.72
N ARG A 24 -19.85 10.21 -6.41
CA ARG A 24 -19.59 11.28 -5.42
C ARG A 24 -18.28 12.05 -5.63
N SER A 25 -17.31 11.44 -6.29
CA SER A 25 -16.03 12.10 -6.54
C SER A 25 -16.08 13.14 -7.65
N ALA A 26 -17.14 13.16 -8.45
CA ALA A 26 -17.28 14.10 -9.56
C ALA A 26 -17.23 15.58 -9.11
N VAL A 27 -17.93 15.91 -8.02
CA VAL A 27 -17.92 17.25 -7.44
C VAL A 27 -16.50 17.68 -7.08
N LEU A 28 -15.75 16.80 -6.43
CA LEU A 28 -14.37 17.07 -6.02
C LEU A 28 -13.47 17.33 -7.25
N TYR A 29 -13.58 16.50 -8.28
CA TYR A 29 -12.77 16.65 -9.50
C TYR A 29 -13.15 17.93 -10.26
N HIS A 30 -14.44 18.24 -10.35
CA HIS A 30 -14.93 19.47 -10.96
C HIS A 30 -14.43 20.72 -10.22
N ASP A 31 -14.54 20.74 -8.89
CA ASP A 31 -14.06 21.84 -8.06
C ASP A 31 -12.55 22.04 -8.21
N PHE A 32 -11.77 20.96 -8.16
CA PHE A 32 -10.31 21.03 -8.35
C PHE A 32 -9.94 21.58 -9.74
N ALA A 33 -10.67 21.20 -10.79
CA ALA A 33 -10.44 21.73 -12.12
C ALA A 33 -10.74 23.24 -12.22
N HIS A 34 -11.62 23.75 -11.34
CA HIS A 34 -11.91 25.17 -11.18
C HIS A 34 -10.99 25.90 -10.21
N GLY A 35 -10.01 25.19 -9.60
CA GLY A 35 -9.11 25.74 -8.60
C GLY A 35 -9.75 25.91 -7.22
N ILE A 36 -10.87 25.24 -6.97
CA ILE A 36 -11.59 25.28 -5.70
C ILE A 36 -11.21 24.05 -4.86
N ASP A 37 -10.62 24.29 -3.70
CA ASP A 37 -10.34 23.25 -2.70
C ASP A 37 -10.72 23.77 -1.31
N ASN A 38 -11.88 23.37 -0.83
CA ASN A 38 -12.42 23.77 0.47
C ASN A 38 -11.96 22.85 1.63
N ARG A 39 -11.08 21.87 1.37
CA ARG A 39 -10.56 20.98 2.41
C ARG A 39 -9.64 21.75 3.33
N LYS A 40 -9.81 21.50 4.63
CA LYS A 40 -8.89 22.05 5.63
C LYS A 40 -7.53 21.36 5.52
N VAL A 41 -6.46 22.11 5.76
CA VAL A 41 -5.12 21.52 5.92
C VAL A 41 -5.09 20.75 7.24
N GLU A 42 -4.83 19.44 7.15
CA GLU A 42 -4.65 18.58 8.33
C GLU A 42 -3.15 18.32 8.52
N PRO A 43 -2.48 19.11 9.41
CA PRO A 43 -1.02 18.99 9.60
C PRO A 43 -0.64 17.71 10.34
N VAL A 44 -1.57 17.13 11.11
CA VAL A 44 -1.34 15.89 11.86
C VAL A 44 -2.19 14.77 11.28
N ARG A 45 -1.53 13.77 10.72
CA ARG A 45 -2.19 12.56 10.23
C ARG A 45 -1.72 11.33 11.00
N ILE A 46 -2.68 10.52 11.42
CA ILE A 46 -2.37 9.20 11.97
C ILE A 46 -1.75 8.35 10.87
N ARG A 47 -0.52 7.89 11.10
CA ARG A 47 0.20 7.02 10.17
C ARG A 47 -0.51 5.67 10.07
N LYS A 48 -0.74 5.18 8.87
CA LYS A 48 -1.42 3.91 8.59
C LYS A 48 -0.46 2.81 8.15
N SER A 49 0.73 3.19 7.71
CA SER A 49 1.77 2.26 7.24
C SER A 49 3.15 2.90 7.27
N VAL A 50 4.17 2.06 7.31
CA VAL A 50 5.57 2.42 7.12
C VAL A 50 6.17 1.43 6.13
N GLY A 51 6.97 1.91 5.19
CA GLY A 51 7.60 1.05 4.19
C GLY A 51 8.82 1.69 3.53
N CYS A 52 9.51 0.88 2.75
CA CYS A 52 10.62 1.27 1.89
C CYS A 52 10.46 0.62 0.51
N GLU A 53 11.03 1.23 -0.51
CA GLU A 53 11.05 0.72 -1.88
C GLU A 53 12.42 0.95 -2.49
N TYR A 54 12.96 -0.06 -3.17
CA TYR A 54 14.23 0.00 -3.90
C TYR A 54 14.03 -0.36 -5.35
N THR A 55 14.56 0.47 -6.24
CA THR A 55 14.71 0.18 -7.67
C THR A 55 16.13 -0.31 -7.89
N PHE A 56 16.28 -1.44 -8.54
CA PHE A 56 17.58 -2.06 -8.81
C PHE A 56 18.13 -1.59 -10.16
N GLU A 57 19.45 -1.46 -10.26
CA GLU A 57 20.13 -1.14 -11.51
C GLU A 57 20.01 -2.31 -12.49
N GLU A 58 20.19 -3.53 -11.98
CA GLU A 58 19.96 -4.77 -12.70
C GLU A 58 18.70 -5.45 -12.18
N ASP A 59 17.79 -5.80 -13.10
CA ASP A 59 16.54 -6.45 -12.76
C ASP A 59 16.78 -7.85 -12.15
N LEU A 60 16.01 -8.20 -11.13
CA LEU A 60 16.08 -9.51 -10.48
C LEU A 60 15.32 -10.55 -11.30
N SER A 61 15.98 -11.69 -11.61
CA SER A 61 15.44 -12.73 -12.47
C SER A 61 15.03 -14.01 -11.74
N SER A 62 15.34 -14.12 -10.44
CA SER A 62 15.03 -15.32 -9.65
C SER A 62 14.38 -14.98 -8.30
N LYS A 63 13.70 -15.96 -7.71
CA LYS A 63 13.10 -15.82 -6.37
C LYS A 63 14.15 -15.75 -5.28
N GLU A 64 15.28 -16.39 -5.48
CA GLU A 64 16.42 -16.38 -4.58
C GLU A 64 16.99 -14.98 -4.46
N GLN A 65 17.19 -14.28 -5.58
CA GLN A 65 17.62 -12.88 -5.62
C GLN A 65 16.60 -11.96 -4.94
N ILE A 66 15.31 -12.17 -5.20
CA ILE A 66 14.24 -11.41 -4.55
C ILE A 66 14.27 -11.61 -3.03
N LEU A 67 14.41 -12.86 -2.57
CA LEU A 67 14.46 -13.19 -1.14
C LEU A 67 15.70 -12.59 -0.47
N GLU A 68 16.85 -12.66 -1.11
CA GLU A 68 18.11 -12.05 -0.65
C GLU A 68 17.94 -10.54 -0.48
N LYS A 69 17.48 -9.83 -1.52
CA LYS A 69 17.28 -8.37 -1.49
C LYS A 69 16.27 -7.94 -0.44
N LEU A 70 15.17 -8.69 -0.28
CA LEU A 70 14.19 -8.40 0.76
C LEU A 70 14.77 -8.55 2.17
N ASN A 71 15.58 -9.59 2.42
CA ASN A 71 16.13 -9.87 3.75
C ASN A 71 17.37 -9.05 4.09
N GLU A 72 18.24 -8.74 3.11
CA GLU A 72 19.53 -8.12 3.37
C GLU A 72 19.48 -6.58 3.22
N GLU A 73 18.57 -6.06 2.39
CA GLU A 73 18.49 -4.62 2.14
C GLU A 73 17.18 -3.99 2.65
N LEU A 74 16.01 -4.55 2.27
CA LEU A 74 14.74 -3.90 2.57
C LEU A 74 14.29 -4.11 4.02
N LEU A 75 14.43 -5.30 4.56
CA LEU A 75 13.98 -5.59 5.92
C LEU A 75 14.75 -4.77 6.97
N PRO A 76 16.10 -4.69 6.94
CA PRO A 76 16.84 -3.84 7.87
C PRO A 76 16.48 -2.35 7.78
N ASP A 77 16.24 -1.83 6.56
CA ASP A 77 15.79 -0.45 6.38
C ASP A 77 14.36 -0.25 6.91
N LEU A 78 13.47 -1.21 6.65
CA LEU A 78 12.11 -1.17 7.17
C LEU A 78 12.10 -1.14 8.71
N LEU A 79 12.88 -2.00 9.37
CA LEU A 79 12.97 -2.05 10.84
C LEU A 79 13.43 -0.71 11.43
N LYS A 80 14.46 -0.11 10.86
CA LYS A 80 14.93 1.25 11.26
C LYS A 80 13.84 2.30 11.10
N ARG A 81 13.04 2.22 10.02
CA ARG A 81 11.94 3.16 9.76
C ARG A 81 10.77 2.95 10.71
N LEU A 82 10.46 1.70 11.08
CA LEU A 82 9.44 1.35 12.06
C LEU A 82 9.79 1.91 13.44
N GLU A 83 11.03 1.69 13.88
CA GLU A 83 11.56 2.22 15.14
C GLU A 83 11.51 3.76 15.17
N LYS A 84 12.07 4.43 14.15
CA LYS A 84 12.05 5.90 14.03
C LYS A 84 10.65 6.48 14.03
N ALA A 85 9.69 5.77 13.46
CA ALA A 85 8.30 6.21 13.36
C ALA A 85 7.46 5.84 14.59
N CYS A 86 8.01 5.07 15.54
CA CYS A 86 7.28 4.43 16.64
C CYS A 86 5.99 3.76 16.10
N PHE A 87 6.13 3.00 15.00
CA PHE A 87 5.00 2.41 14.30
C PHE A 87 5.02 0.89 14.42
N GLU A 88 3.89 0.37 14.84
CA GLU A 88 3.63 -1.06 14.94
C GLU A 88 2.44 -1.44 14.05
N GLY A 89 2.51 -2.60 13.42
CA GLY A 89 1.45 -3.10 12.56
C GLY A 89 1.49 -4.61 12.46
N ARG A 90 0.47 -5.19 11.87
CA ARG A 90 0.31 -6.65 11.76
C ARG A 90 0.24 -7.20 10.35
N THR A 91 0.29 -6.34 9.34
CA THR A 91 0.24 -6.76 7.94
C THR A 91 1.56 -6.43 7.26
N LEU A 92 2.27 -7.46 6.79
CA LEU A 92 3.46 -7.33 5.96
C LEU A 92 3.08 -7.47 4.49
N THR A 93 3.48 -6.50 3.68
CA THR A 93 3.18 -6.43 2.25
C THR A 93 4.46 -6.32 1.44
N ILE A 94 4.62 -7.19 0.44
CA ILE A 94 5.65 -7.07 -0.59
C ILE A 94 5.01 -6.46 -1.83
N LYS A 95 5.58 -5.37 -2.33
CA LYS A 95 5.27 -4.76 -3.62
C LYS A 95 6.33 -5.17 -4.62
N ILE A 96 5.90 -5.60 -5.78
CA ILE A 96 6.75 -6.03 -6.88
C ILE A 96 6.39 -5.20 -8.10
N LYS A 97 7.36 -4.55 -8.70
CA LYS A 97 7.21 -3.91 -10.00
C LYS A 97 8.13 -4.59 -11.00
N TYR A 98 7.54 -5.08 -12.07
CA TYR A 98 8.25 -5.81 -13.10
C TYR A 98 8.92 -4.88 -14.12
N SER A 99 9.79 -5.43 -14.96
CA SER A 99 10.48 -4.71 -16.06
C SER A 99 9.53 -4.05 -17.05
N ASP A 100 8.34 -4.62 -17.26
CA ASP A 100 7.26 -4.04 -18.07
C ASP A 100 6.41 -3.00 -17.34
N PHE A 101 6.83 -2.54 -16.17
CA PHE A 101 6.16 -1.59 -15.30
C PHE A 101 4.83 -2.06 -14.70
N THR A 102 4.37 -3.28 -14.98
CA THR A 102 3.25 -3.87 -14.25
C THR A 102 3.64 -4.08 -12.79
N GLN A 103 2.69 -3.94 -11.88
CA GLN A 103 2.96 -4.12 -10.45
C GLN A 103 1.99 -5.10 -9.80
N ARG A 104 2.46 -5.73 -8.75
CA ARG A 104 1.70 -6.62 -7.91
C ARG A 104 2.05 -6.42 -6.44
N THR A 105 1.06 -6.55 -5.57
CA THR A 105 1.25 -6.61 -4.12
C THR A 105 0.81 -7.97 -3.59
N ILE A 106 1.55 -8.49 -2.62
CA ILE A 106 1.23 -9.73 -1.93
C ILE A 106 1.40 -9.44 -0.44
N SER A 107 0.41 -9.79 0.38
CA SER A 107 0.44 -9.47 1.81
C SER A 107 0.03 -10.65 2.68
N LYS A 108 0.47 -10.62 3.94
CA LYS A 108 0.03 -11.52 5.01
C LYS A 108 -0.22 -10.71 6.26
N THR A 109 -1.37 -10.91 6.87
CA THR A 109 -1.76 -10.30 8.14
C THR A 109 -1.58 -11.34 9.25
N ALA A 110 -0.83 -10.97 10.29
CA ALA A 110 -0.69 -11.76 11.51
C ALA A 110 -1.84 -11.44 12.49
N MET A 111 -2.06 -12.32 13.45
CA MET A 111 -3.04 -12.11 14.52
C MET A 111 -2.54 -11.11 15.58
N HIS A 112 -1.23 -10.88 15.66
CA HIS A 112 -0.54 -9.98 16.59
C HIS A 112 0.33 -8.98 15.82
N LEU A 113 0.96 -8.06 16.56
CA LEU A 113 1.92 -7.10 15.98
C LEU A 113 3.17 -7.83 15.50
N LEU A 114 3.73 -7.34 14.40
CA LEU A 114 4.95 -7.87 13.82
C LEU A 114 6.15 -7.14 14.45
N ASP A 115 6.62 -7.65 15.58
CA ASP A 115 7.74 -7.14 16.36
C ASP A 115 8.99 -8.06 16.31
N ASP A 116 8.84 -9.31 15.86
CA ASP A 116 9.95 -10.28 15.67
C ASP A 116 10.46 -10.27 14.24
N GLU A 117 11.73 -9.90 14.06
CA GLU A 117 12.42 -9.94 12.77
C GLU A 117 12.42 -11.35 12.14
N ASN A 118 12.62 -12.39 12.94
CA ASN A 118 12.63 -13.77 12.43
C ASN A 118 11.26 -14.19 11.90
N GLU A 119 10.20 -13.71 12.53
CA GLU A 119 8.86 -13.92 12.02
C GLU A 119 8.65 -13.19 10.69
N MET A 120 9.07 -11.93 10.59
CA MET A 120 8.99 -11.19 9.34
C MET A 120 9.76 -11.89 8.21
N ARG A 121 10.95 -12.44 8.48
CA ARG A 121 11.74 -13.24 7.51
C ARG A 121 10.98 -14.48 7.05
N ARG A 122 10.30 -15.21 7.96
CA ARG A 122 9.45 -16.36 7.61
C ARG A 122 8.26 -15.97 6.75
N ILE A 123 7.64 -14.82 7.05
CA ILE A 123 6.53 -14.28 6.25
C ILE A 123 7.03 -13.89 4.86
N ILE A 124 8.15 -13.19 4.75
CA ILE A 124 8.78 -12.82 3.47
C ILE A 124 9.02 -14.07 2.63
N ALA A 125 9.67 -15.10 3.19
CA ALA A 125 9.92 -16.35 2.48
C ALA A 125 8.61 -16.98 1.96
N THR A 126 7.57 -17.02 2.78
CA THR A 126 6.24 -17.52 2.38
C THR A 126 5.63 -16.69 1.25
N LEU A 127 5.71 -15.36 1.32
CA LEU A 127 5.16 -14.48 0.29
C LEU A 127 5.92 -14.61 -1.03
N VAL A 128 7.25 -14.75 -1.00
CA VAL A 128 8.09 -14.92 -2.19
C VAL A 128 7.74 -16.19 -2.96
N THR A 129 7.30 -17.27 -2.30
CA THR A 129 6.86 -18.49 -3.02
C THR A 129 5.71 -18.20 -3.99
N ASN A 130 4.87 -17.21 -3.68
CA ASN A 130 3.71 -16.79 -4.50
C ASN A 130 4.08 -15.78 -5.60
N VAL A 131 5.33 -15.35 -5.70
CA VAL A 131 5.81 -14.48 -6.76
C VAL A 131 5.84 -15.26 -8.08
N ARG A 132 5.24 -14.71 -9.12
CA ARG A 132 5.22 -15.30 -10.46
C ARG A 132 6.07 -14.44 -11.39
N LEU A 133 7.24 -14.93 -11.76
CA LEU A 133 8.14 -14.21 -12.67
C LEU A 133 7.68 -14.28 -14.14
N LYS A 134 7.11 -15.43 -14.61
CA LYS A 134 6.54 -15.60 -15.97
C LYS A 134 7.36 -14.89 -17.05
N GLU A 135 8.63 -15.17 -17.15
CA GLU A 135 9.56 -14.53 -18.10
C GLU A 135 9.80 -13.02 -17.87
N LYS A 136 9.31 -12.46 -16.77
CA LYS A 136 9.52 -11.07 -16.41
C LYS A 136 10.52 -10.97 -15.27
N SER A 137 11.44 -10.04 -15.38
CA SER A 137 12.34 -9.65 -14.30
C SER A 137 11.68 -8.63 -13.37
N VAL A 138 12.20 -8.48 -12.16
CA VAL A 138 11.72 -7.55 -11.15
C VAL A 138 12.64 -6.35 -11.07
N ARG A 139 12.10 -5.18 -11.40
CA ARG A 139 12.81 -3.90 -11.39
C ARG A 139 12.82 -3.22 -10.03
N LEU A 140 11.73 -3.36 -9.24
CA LEU A 140 11.56 -2.70 -7.96
C LEU A 140 10.90 -3.66 -6.97
N LEU A 141 11.41 -3.66 -5.76
CA LEU A 141 10.78 -4.27 -4.59
C LEU A 141 10.42 -3.20 -3.56
N GLY A 142 9.27 -3.39 -2.91
CA GLY A 142 8.86 -2.64 -1.74
C GLY A 142 8.48 -3.57 -0.61
N LEU A 143 8.75 -3.14 0.62
CA LEU A 143 8.37 -3.84 1.83
C LEU A 143 7.66 -2.86 2.77
N THR A 144 6.47 -3.22 3.26
CA THR A 144 5.63 -2.31 4.03
C THR A 144 4.95 -3.05 5.18
N VAL A 145 4.95 -2.43 6.37
CA VAL A 145 4.10 -2.83 7.49
C VAL A 145 2.91 -1.88 7.60
N SER A 146 1.73 -2.42 7.78
CA SER A 146 0.46 -1.68 7.88
C SER A 146 -0.48 -2.32 8.89
N SER A 147 -1.71 -1.80 8.97
CA SER A 147 -2.75 -2.25 9.90
C SER A 147 -2.31 -2.19 11.36
N PRO A 148 -2.04 -0.98 11.89
CA PRO A 148 -1.79 -0.82 13.32
C PRO A 148 -3.01 -1.32 14.11
N LEU A 149 -2.78 -1.85 15.31
CA LEU A 149 -3.87 -2.12 16.22
C LEU A 149 -4.53 -0.78 16.52
N ARG A 150 -5.74 -0.59 16.01
CA ARG A 150 -6.56 0.53 16.44
C ARG A 150 -7.04 0.19 17.84
N MET A 151 -6.60 0.95 18.84
CA MET A 151 -7.38 1.05 20.06
C MET A 151 -8.71 1.69 19.63
N SER A 152 -9.76 0.90 19.59
CA SER A 152 -11.10 1.41 19.33
C SER A 152 -11.45 2.32 20.49
N GLU A 153 -11.47 3.62 20.27
CA GLU A 153 -12.05 4.59 21.21
C GLU A 153 -13.56 4.36 21.39
N HIS A 154 -14.13 3.48 20.61
CA HIS A 154 -15.51 3.02 20.71
C HIS A 154 -15.46 1.49 20.82
N GLY A 155 -15.61 0.99 22.04
CA GLY A 155 -15.76 -0.44 22.30
C GLY A 155 -16.94 -0.99 21.49
N GLN A 156 -16.64 -1.65 20.38
CA GLN A 156 -17.63 -2.47 19.71
C GLN A 156 -17.83 -3.69 20.60
N LEU A 157 -18.95 -3.69 21.33
CA LEU A 157 -19.40 -4.84 22.09
C LEU A 157 -19.66 -5.97 21.09
N TYR A 158 -18.85 -7.02 21.14
CA TYR A 158 -19.21 -8.30 20.54
C TYR A 158 -20.33 -8.89 21.39
N LEU A 159 -21.51 -8.97 20.83
CA LEU A 159 -22.58 -9.78 21.39
C LEU A 159 -22.33 -11.22 20.95
N ASP A 160 -21.85 -12.05 21.87
CA ASP A 160 -21.83 -13.49 21.67
C ASP A 160 -23.29 -13.97 21.74
N PHE A 161 -23.84 -14.29 20.58
CA PHE A 161 -25.11 -14.99 20.49
C PHE A 161 -24.81 -16.49 20.60
N GLU A 162 -25.05 -17.05 21.77
CA GLU A 162 -25.20 -18.50 21.91
C GLU A 162 -26.57 -18.87 21.34
N TRP A 163 -26.59 -19.66 20.29
CA TRP A 163 -27.80 -20.27 19.77
C TRP A 163 -28.01 -21.59 20.51
N GLU A 164 -29.07 -21.67 21.35
CA GLU A 164 -29.58 -22.94 21.86
C GLU A 164 -30.38 -23.71 20.75
#